data_0b100dbef203e9ec520b8b9bef8d228b
#
_entry.id   0b100dbef203e9ec520b8b9bef8d228b
#
_cell.length_a   1.000
_cell.length_b   1.000
_cell.length_c   1.000
_cell.angle_alpha   90.00
_cell.angle_beta   90.00
_cell.angle_gamma   90.00
#
_symmetry.space_group_name_H-M   'P 1'
#
loop_
_entity.id
_entity.type
_entity.pdbx_description
1 polymer ?
#
loop_
_entity_poly.entity_id
_entity_poly.type
_entity_poly.pdbx_seq_one_letter_code
_entity_poly.pdbx_strand_id
1 'polypeptide(L)'
;RSRCSCILALELSGSAASNAGLLEKTVDPKNVIVFVVTLGVAIFGNILFRGFLSVIPILIAVIAGYVAALCCGIVDFTEVSKASIFAMPNFQMPKFSMEAILIILPVLLVITSEHIGHQVVTSKIVGRDLLKDPGLHRSLLGDNLSTMISGCIGSVPTTTYGENIGVMAVTKVYSVRVIAGAAVLSIICSFVGKLSTLIQTIPGPVIGGISFLLYGMIGASGIR
;
A
#
# COMPACT_ATOMS: atom_id res chain seq x y z
N ARG A 1 -11.66 18.50 -10.01
CA ARG A 1 -11.18 17.18 -9.51
C ARG A 1 -9.72 16.93 -9.89
N SER A 2 -9.29 17.16 -11.13
CA SER A 2 -7.94 16.89 -11.63
C SER A 2 -6.81 17.68 -10.93
N ARG A 3 -7.04 18.95 -10.59
CA ARG A 3 -6.01 19.80 -9.95
C ARG A 3 -5.65 19.33 -8.54
N CYS A 4 -6.60 18.85 -7.77
CA CYS A 4 -6.37 18.40 -6.39
C CYS A 4 -5.51 17.13 -6.35
N SER A 5 -5.78 16.15 -7.21
CA SER A 5 -4.98 14.91 -7.31
C SER A 5 -3.55 15.19 -7.79
N CYS A 6 -3.38 16.17 -8.68
CA CYS A 6 -2.06 16.58 -9.16
C CYS A 6 -1.21 17.26 -8.07
N ILE A 7 -1.83 18.15 -7.28
CA ILE A 7 -1.16 18.82 -6.15
C ILE A 7 -0.78 17.80 -5.09
N LEU A 8 -1.70 16.90 -4.72
CA LEU A 8 -1.45 15.82 -3.77
C LEU A 8 -0.30 14.90 -4.22
N ALA A 9 -0.28 14.52 -5.50
CA ALA A 9 0.80 13.70 -6.05
C ALA A 9 2.16 14.43 -6.00
N LEU A 10 2.20 15.72 -6.23
CA LEU A 10 3.42 16.53 -6.14
C LEU A 10 3.91 16.67 -4.69
N GLU A 11 3.03 16.91 -3.72
CA GLU A 11 3.41 16.98 -2.30
C GLU A 11 3.93 15.62 -1.80
N LEU A 12 3.22 14.54 -2.15
CA LEU A 12 3.62 13.19 -1.76
C LEU A 12 4.90 12.71 -2.46
N SER A 13 5.21 13.22 -3.66
CA SER A 13 6.48 12.92 -4.34
C SER A 13 7.69 13.46 -3.58
N GLY A 14 7.57 14.59 -2.89
CA GLY A 14 8.57 15.12 -1.99
C GLY A 14 8.85 14.17 -0.81
N SER A 15 7.79 13.59 -0.23
CA SER A 15 7.91 12.58 0.83
C SER A 15 8.60 11.30 0.33
N ALA A 16 8.26 10.83 -0.87
CA ALA A 16 8.91 9.68 -1.48
C ALA A 16 10.41 9.92 -1.75
N ALA A 17 10.76 11.12 -2.22
CA ALA A 17 12.15 11.52 -2.44
C ALA A 17 12.94 11.65 -1.12
N SER A 18 12.28 12.13 -0.05
CA SER A 18 12.86 12.17 1.29
C SER A 18 13.13 10.74 1.82
N ASN A 19 12.16 9.84 1.71
CA ASN A 19 12.32 8.44 2.11
C ASN A 19 13.41 7.72 1.30
N ALA A 20 13.62 8.13 0.07
CA ALA A 20 14.71 7.62 -0.78
C ALA A 20 16.09 8.17 -0.37
N GLY A 21 16.17 9.13 0.55
CA GLY A 21 17.41 9.81 0.92
C GLY A 21 17.93 10.76 -0.17
N LEU A 22 17.09 11.14 -1.13
CA LEU A 22 17.48 12.02 -2.25
C LEU A 22 17.48 13.51 -1.86
N LEU A 23 16.81 13.88 -0.77
CA LEU A 23 16.74 15.25 -0.27
C LEU A 23 17.73 15.53 0.87
N GLU A 24 18.57 14.58 1.23
CA GLU A 24 19.61 14.78 2.22
C GLU A 24 20.78 15.61 1.65
N LYS A 25 21.48 16.36 2.54
CA LYS A 25 22.60 17.22 2.16
C LYS A 25 23.76 16.46 1.49
N THR A 26 23.90 15.18 1.80
CA THR A 26 24.85 14.25 1.17
C THR A 26 24.10 13.02 0.68
N VAL A 27 23.81 12.99 -0.61
CA VAL A 27 23.13 11.86 -1.24
C VAL A 27 24.10 10.68 -1.34
N ASP A 28 23.82 9.58 -0.67
CA ASP A 28 24.63 8.37 -0.79
C ASP A 28 24.35 7.70 -2.16
N PRO A 29 25.39 7.52 -3.00
CA PRO A 29 25.20 6.91 -4.32
C PRO A 29 24.59 5.50 -4.26
N LYS A 30 24.77 4.77 -3.16
CA LYS A 30 24.13 3.47 -2.94
C LYS A 30 22.62 3.57 -2.86
N ASN A 31 22.08 4.56 -2.15
CA ASN A 31 20.65 4.82 -2.04
C ASN A 31 20.04 5.16 -3.39
N VAL A 32 20.75 5.95 -4.21
CA VAL A 32 20.32 6.28 -5.57
C VAL A 32 20.22 5.04 -6.44
N ILE A 33 21.23 4.17 -6.40
CA ILE A 33 21.23 2.92 -7.19
C ILE A 33 20.02 2.05 -6.80
N VAL A 34 19.79 1.85 -5.51
CA VAL A 34 18.66 1.05 -5.02
C VAL A 34 17.33 1.67 -5.44
N PHE A 35 17.19 2.98 -5.30
CA PHE A 35 15.98 3.71 -5.75
C PHE A 35 15.73 3.53 -7.24
N VAL A 36 16.74 3.76 -8.09
CA VAL A 36 16.63 3.66 -9.56
C VAL A 36 16.31 2.23 -9.99
N VAL A 37 16.95 1.22 -9.38
CA VAL A 37 16.66 -0.18 -9.67
C VAL A 37 15.22 -0.52 -9.31
N THR A 38 14.77 -0.14 -8.10
CA THR A 38 13.41 -0.40 -7.64
C THR A 38 12.37 0.27 -8.55
N LEU A 39 12.56 1.56 -8.83
CA LEU A 39 11.67 2.33 -9.69
C LEU A 39 11.68 1.78 -11.13
N GLY A 40 12.84 1.45 -11.66
CA GLY A 40 12.99 0.87 -12.99
C GLY A 40 12.26 -0.46 -13.12
N VAL A 41 12.47 -1.39 -12.18
CA VAL A 41 11.77 -2.68 -12.19
C VAL A 41 10.26 -2.48 -12.01
N ALA A 42 9.83 -1.52 -11.19
CA ALA A 42 8.41 -1.22 -11.00
C ALA A 42 7.77 -0.69 -12.28
N ILE A 43 8.40 0.24 -13.00
CA ILE A 43 7.90 0.82 -14.25
C ILE A 43 7.89 -0.24 -15.36
N PHE A 44 9.03 -0.90 -15.58
CA PHE A 44 9.14 -1.93 -16.63
C PHE A 44 8.25 -3.14 -16.32
N GLY A 45 8.11 -3.52 -15.04
CA GLY A 45 7.21 -4.57 -14.62
C GLY A 45 5.75 -4.27 -14.95
N ASN A 46 5.29 -3.05 -14.72
CA ASN A 46 3.94 -2.63 -15.08
C ASN A 46 3.67 -2.65 -16.60
N ILE A 47 4.71 -2.47 -17.43
CA ILE A 47 4.58 -2.39 -18.89
C ILE A 47 4.77 -3.75 -19.55
N LEU A 48 5.77 -4.52 -19.10
CA LEU A 48 6.25 -5.73 -19.77
C LEU A 48 5.61 -7.01 -19.24
N PHE A 49 5.20 -7.03 -17.96
CA PHE A 49 4.65 -8.24 -17.37
C PHE A 49 3.25 -8.53 -17.89
N ARG A 50 3.02 -9.80 -18.24
CA ARG A 50 1.73 -10.30 -18.74
C ARG A 50 1.26 -11.49 -17.91
N GLY A 51 -0.04 -11.75 -17.93
CA GLY A 51 -0.64 -12.84 -17.17
C GLY A 51 -0.52 -12.65 -15.66
N PHE A 52 -0.12 -13.68 -14.94
CA PHE A 52 -0.03 -13.64 -13.48
C PHE A 52 1.01 -12.61 -12.95
N LEU A 53 2.13 -12.42 -13.64
CA LEU A 53 3.16 -11.48 -13.25
C LEU A 53 2.70 -10.01 -13.33
N SER A 54 1.70 -9.70 -14.16
CA SER A 54 1.11 -8.35 -14.24
C SER A 54 0.29 -7.97 -13.01
N VAL A 55 0.03 -8.92 -12.11
CA VAL A 55 -0.71 -8.71 -10.86
C VAL A 55 0.20 -8.29 -9.72
N ILE A 56 1.47 -8.68 -9.78
CA ILE A 56 2.43 -8.50 -8.68
C ILE A 56 3.68 -7.69 -9.06
N PRO A 57 3.61 -6.68 -9.95
CA PRO A 57 4.80 -5.94 -10.38
C PRO A 57 5.46 -5.18 -9.22
N ILE A 58 4.66 -4.66 -8.29
CA ILE A 58 5.14 -3.96 -7.09
C ILE A 58 5.92 -4.91 -6.20
N LEU A 59 5.42 -6.12 -5.96
CA LEU A 59 6.12 -7.11 -5.15
C LEU A 59 7.47 -7.51 -5.77
N ILE A 60 7.51 -7.69 -7.09
CA ILE A 60 8.75 -7.99 -7.82
C ILE A 60 9.74 -6.83 -7.70
N ALA A 61 9.25 -5.59 -7.79
CA ALA A 61 10.07 -4.39 -7.61
C ALA A 61 10.63 -4.28 -6.18
N VAL A 62 9.81 -4.61 -5.16
CA VAL A 62 10.30 -4.69 -3.76
C VAL A 62 11.43 -5.71 -3.64
N ILE A 63 11.23 -6.92 -4.17
CA ILE A 63 12.23 -7.99 -4.10
C ILE A 63 13.51 -7.58 -4.84
N ALA A 64 13.40 -7.03 -6.05
CA ALA A 64 14.55 -6.57 -6.82
C ALA A 64 15.30 -5.43 -6.13
N GLY A 65 14.58 -4.45 -5.60
CA GLY A 65 15.16 -3.36 -4.81
C GLY A 65 15.84 -3.84 -3.54
N TYR A 66 15.22 -4.81 -2.84
CA TYR A 66 15.81 -5.41 -1.66
C TYR A 66 17.09 -6.19 -1.97
N VAL A 67 17.12 -6.95 -3.07
CA VAL A 67 18.33 -7.63 -3.55
C VAL A 67 19.41 -6.61 -3.91
N ALA A 68 19.05 -5.53 -4.60
CA ALA A 68 20.00 -4.45 -4.89
C ALA A 68 20.57 -3.81 -3.61
N ALA A 69 19.73 -3.60 -2.60
CA ALA A 69 20.14 -3.07 -1.30
C ALA A 69 21.07 -4.02 -0.55
N LEU A 70 20.85 -5.34 -0.66
CA LEU A 70 21.75 -6.37 -0.15
C LEU A 70 23.12 -6.31 -0.84
N CYS A 71 23.15 -6.21 -2.17
CA CYS A 71 24.39 -6.08 -2.92
C CYS A 71 25.17 -4.81 -2.57
N CYS A 72 24.46 -3.72 -2.25
CA CYS A 72 25.07 -2.46 -1.80
C CYS A 72 25.50 -2.48 -0.32
N GLY A 73 25.12 -3.52 0.45
CA GLY A 73 25.46 -3.65 1.88
C GLY A 73 24.74 -2.64 2.78
N ILE A 74 23.51 -2.25 2.41
CA ILE A 74 22.70 -1.28 3.19
C ILE A 74 21.81 -2.00 4.21
N VAL A 75 21.52 -3.29 3.99
CA VAL A 75 20.59 -4.06 4.83
C VAL A 75 21.32 -4.68 6.01
N ASP A 76 20.80 -4.45 7.21
CA ASP A 76 21.29 -5.09 8.44
C ASP A 76 20.33 -6.20 8.90
N PHE A 77 20.83 -7.42 8.98
CA PHE A 77 20.09 -8.59 9.42
C PHE A 77 20.21 -8.87 10.94
N THR A 78 20.92 -8.04 11.68
CA THR A 78 21.17 -8.23 13.10
C THR A 78 19.87 -8.31 13.90
N GLU A 79 18.91 -7.45 13.56
CA GLU A 79 17.58 -7.42 14.18
C GLU A 79 16.74 -8.65 13.81
N VAL A 80 16.84 -9.13 12.55
CA VAL A 80 16.11 -10.33 12.10
C VAL A 80 16.60 -11.58 12.82
N SER A 81 17.92 -11.68 13.07
CA SER A 81 18.48 -12.83 13.77
C SER A 81 18.05 -12.91 15.23
N LYS A 82 17.84 -11.74 15.88
CA LYS A 82 17.38 -11.61 17.26
C LYS A 82 15.86 -11.70 17.40
N ALA A 83 15.10 -11.53 16.30
CA ALA A 83 13.65 -11.52 16.34
C ALA A 83 13.08 -12.88 16.77
N SER A 84 12.10 -12.84 17.66
CA SER A 84 11.32 -14.01 18.04
C SER A 84 10.50 -14.52 16.85
N ILE A 85 10.30 -15.84 16.79
CA ILE A 85 9.41 -16.45 15.79
C ILE A 85 7.97 -15.98 16.00
N PHE A 86 7.56 -15.85 17.26
CA PHE A 86 6.25 -15.36 17.64
C PHE A 86 6.40 -14.01 18.35
N ALA A 87 5.73 -12.99 17.82
CA ALA A 87 5.70 -11.66 18.42
C ALA A 87 4.26 -11.17 18.54
N MET A 88 3.93 -10.59 19.69
CA MET A 88 2.66 -9.92 19.88
C MET A 88 2.72 -8.51 19.26
N PRO A 89 1.71 -8.09 18.51
CA PRO A 89 1.59 -6.72 18.04
C PRO A 89 1.56 -5.75 19.21
N ASN A 90 2.14 -4.57 19.00
CA ASN A 90 2.12 -3.52 20.01
C ASN A 90 0.80 -2.75 19.94
N PHE A 91 -0.17 -3.15 20.76
CA PHE A 91 -1.47 -2.50 20.82
C PHE A 91 -1.37 -1.15 21.52
N GLN A 92 -1.88 -0.11 20.87
CA GLN A 92 -1.93 1.24 21.42
C GLN A 92 -3.37 1.72 21.52
N MET A 93 -3.73 2.29 22.68
CA MET A 93 -5.05 2.89 22.84
C MET A 93 -5.13 4.23 22.11
N PRO A 94 -6.24 4.51 21.42
CA PRO A 94 -6.43 5.77 20.72
C PRO A 94 -6.50 6.94 21.72
N LYS A 95 -5.84 8.05 21.35
CA LYS A 95 -5.97 9.33 22.08
C LYS A 95 -6.88 10.24 21.27
N PHE A 96 -7.93 10.72 21.90
CA PHE A 96 -8.85 11.67 21.27
C PHE A 96 -8.23 13.07 21.26
N SER A 97 -8.13 13.66 20.08
CA SER A 97 -7.71 15.03 19.85
C SER A 97 -8.70 15.70 18.89
N MET A 98 -9.35 16.76 19.34
CA MET A 98 -10.29 17.51 18.49
C MET A 98 -9.59 18.13 17.27
N GLU A 99 -8.36 18.58 17.45
CA GLU A 99 -7.54 19.13 16.37
C GLU A 99 -7.28 18.08 15.28
N ALA A 100 -6.87 16.85 15.66
CA ALA A 100 -6.67 15.75 14.73
C ALA A 100 -7.96 15.38 14.00
N ILE A 101 -9.11 15.38 14.69
CA ILE A 101 -10.42 15.09 14.09
C ILE A 101 -10.75 16.13 13.01
N LEU A 102 -10.58 17.41 13.29
CA LEU A 102 -10.85 18.49 12.34
C LEU A 102 -9.96 18.42 11.10
N ILE A 103 -8.69 18.05 11.27
CA ILE A 103 -7.74 17.88 10.15
C ILE A 103 -8.14 16.70 9.24
N ILE A 104 -8.61 15.59 9.84
CA ILE A 104 -8.95 14.37 9.08
C ILE A 104 -10.35 14.46 8.46
N LEU A 105 -11.24 15.28 8.98
CA LEU A 105 -12.62 15.36 8.53
C LEU A 105 -12.78 15.53 7.00
N PRO A 106 -12.03 16.42 6.32
CA PRO A 106 -12.11 16.54 4.86
C PRO A 106 -11.67 15.27 4.10
N VAL A 107 -10.77 14.48 4.68
CA VAL A 107 -10.26 13.24 4.08
C VAL A 107 -11.36 12.18 3.96
N LEU A 108 -12.37 12.20 4.84
CA LEU A 108 -13.53 11.30 4.76
C LEU A 108 -14.27 11.41 3.41
N LEU A 109 -14.38 12.61 2.85
CA LEU A 109 -15.03 12.81 1.55
C LEU A 109 -14.21 12.18 0.42
N VAL A 110 -12.88 12.26 0.52
CA VAL A 110 -11.96 11.66 -0.45
C VAL A 110 -12.07 10.13 -0.39
N ILE A 111 -11.95 9.55 0.80
CA ILE A 111 -12.04 8.09 1.01
C ILE A 111 -13.38 7.55 0.54
N THR A 112 -14.50 8.23 0.88
CA THR A 112 -15.83 7.83 0.43
C THR A 112 -15.95 7.85 -1.09
N SER A 113 -15.41 8.89 -1.74
CA SER A 113 -15.43 9.00 -3.21
C SER A 113 -14.58 7.91 -3.87
N GLU A 114 -13.45 7.58 -3.29
CA GLU A 114 -12.55 6.50 -3.73
C GLU A 114 -13.24 5.14 -3.59
N HIS A 115 -13.85 4.87 -2.44
CA HIS A 115 -14.59 3.65 -2.19
C HIS A 115 -15.73 3.42 -3.21
N ILE A 116 -16.50 4.47 -3.52
CA ILE A 116 -17.54 4.41 -4.56
C ILE A 116 -16.92 4.08 -5.93
N GLY A 117 -15.80 4.72 -6.27
CA GLY A 117 -15.07 4.42 -7.51
C GLY A 117 -14.62 2.96 -7.61
N HIS A 118 -14.03 2.44 -6.55
CA HIS A 118 -13.62 1.04 -6.45
C HIS A 118 -14.81 0.07 -6.56
N GLN A 119 -15.96 0.38 -5.94
CA GLN A 119 -17.16 -0.44 -6.06
C GLN A 119 -17.72 -0.47 -7.48
N VAL A 120 -17.69 0.65 -8.20
CA VAL A 120 -18.09 0.70 -9.61
C VAL A 120 -17.20 -0.18 -10.48
N VAL A 121 -15.88 -0.10 -10.29
CA VAL A 121 -14.91 -0.91 -11.04
C VAL A 121 -15.07 -2.39 -10.71
N THR A 122 -15.20 -2.73 -9.43
CA THR A 122 -15.42 -4.11 -8.97
C THR A 122 -16.71 -4.68 -9.55
N SER A 123 -17.80 -3.89 -9.58
CA SER A 123 -19.09 -4.29 -10.19
C SER A 123 -18.92 -4.67 -11.65
N LYS A 124 -18.13 -3.90 -12.41
CA LYS A 124 -17.85 -4.20 -13.82
C LYS A 124 -17.06 -5.49 -14.01
N ILE A 125 -16.07 -5.73 -13.14
CA ILE A 125 -15.21 -6.93 -13.20
C ILE A 125 -15.99 -8.19 -12.83
N VAL A 126 -16.80 -8.11 -11.77
CA VAL A 126 -17.59 -9.24 -11.26
C VAL A 126 -18.83 -9.49 -12.13
N GLY A 127 -19.28 -8.50 -12.92
CA GLY A 127 -20.48 -8.58 -13.74
C GLY A 127 -21.79 -8.50 -12.95
N ARG A 128 -21.76 -7.91 -11.74
CA ARG A 128 -22.94 -7.67 -10.88
C ARG A 128 -22.96 -6.23 -10.40
N ASP A 129 -24.13 -5.66 -10.28
CA ASP A 129 -24.30 -4.32 -9.72
C ASP A 129 -24.20 -4.35 -8.18
N LEU A 130 -22.98 -4.26 -7.66
CA LEU A 130 -22.68 -4.30 -6.23
C LEU A 130 -23.15 -3.02 -5.51
N LEU A 131 -23.48 -1.97 -6.24
CA LEU A 131 -24.06 -0.75 -5.65
C LEU A 131 -25.50 -0.94 -5.24
N LYS A 132 -26.23 -1.84 -5.94
CA LYS A 132 -27.62 -2.20 -5.60
C LYS A 132 -27.70 -3.41 -4.69
N ASP A 133 -26.98 -4.49 -5.00
CA ASP A 133 -26.97 -5.73 -4.23
C ASP A 133 -25.54 -6.24 -4.04
N PRO A 134 -25.03 -6.29 -2.82
CA PRO A 134 -25.64 -6.09 -1.49
C PRO A 134 -25.90 -4.64 -1.08
N GLY A 135 -25.51 -3.67 -1.89
CA GLY A 135 -25.74 -2.24 -1.68
C GLY A 135 -24.54 -1.49 -1.13
N LEU A 136 -24.36 -0.27 -1.63
CA LEU A 136 -23.24 0.61 -1.25
C LEU A 136 -23.16 0.86 0.27
N HIS A 137 -24.32 0.97 0.94
CA HIS A 137 -24.39 1.19 2.38
C HIS A 137 -23.74 0.07 3.19
N ARG A 138 -23.88 -1.19 2.77
CA ARG A 138 -23.22 -2.33 3.45
C ARG A 138 -21.73 -2.34 3.24
N SER A 139 -21.28 -2.00 2.04
CA SER A 139 -19.86 -1.91 1.72
C SER A 139 -19.18 -0.79 2.51
N LEU A 140 -19.78 0.40 2.55
CA LEU A 140 -19.30 1.53 3.35
C LEU A 140 -19.30 1.21 4.85
N LEU A 141 -20.33 0.52 5.33
CA LEU A 141 -20.42 0.14 6.74
C LEU A 141 -19.29 -0.83 7.10
N GLY A 142 -18.99 -1.80 6.25
CA GLY A 142 -17.88 -2.75 6.44
C GLY A 142 -16.51 -2.06 6.47
N ASP A 143 -16.25 -1.15 5.54
CA ASP A 143 -15.02 -0.39 5.44
C ASP A 143 -14.79 0.53 6.64
N ASN A 144 -15.84 1.30 7.02
CA ASN A 144 -15.76 2.19 8.17
C ASN A 144 -15.64 1.43 9.50
N LEU A 145 -16.33 0.30 9.66
CA LEU A 145 -16.21 -0.54 10.86
C LEU A 145 -14.80 -1.14 10.97
N SER A 146 -14.23 -1.59 9.86
CA SER A 146 -12.84 -2.06 9.80
C SER A 146 -11.86 -0.97 10.23
N THR A 147 -12.02 0.25 9.71
CA THR A 147 -11.20 1.41 10.08
C THR A 147 -11.35 1.76 11.57
N MET A 148 -12.57 1.71 12.11
CA MET A 148 -12.83 1.96 13.53
C MET A 148 -12.12 0.93 14.42
N ILE A 149 -12.24 -0.36 14.09
CA ILE A 149 -11.55 -1.44 14.83
C ILE A 149 -10.03 -1.26 14.74
N SER A 150 -9.52 -0.96 13.54
CA SER A 150 -8.10 -0.68 13.31
C SER A 150 -7.58 0.45 14.20
N GLY A 151 -8.32 1.56 14.27
CA GLY A 151 -8.00 2.69 15.14
C GLY A 151 -8.04 2.33 16.63
N CYS A 152 -8.99 1.48 17.06
CA CYS A 152 -9.08 1.05 18.45
C CYS A 152 -7.88 0.19 18.90
N ILE A 153 -7.26 -0.54 18.00
CA ILE A 153 -6.07 -1.36 18.29
C ILE A 153 -4.75 -0.63 18.04
N GLY A 154 -4.81 0.64 17.62
CA GLY A 154 -3.62 1.48 17.36
C GLY A 154 -2.96 1.26 16.00
N SER A 155 -3.72 0.76 15.03
CA SER A 155 -3.27 0.58 13.66
C SER A 155 -3.72 1.74 12.76
N VAL A 156 -3.27 1.71 11.51
CA VAL A 156 -3.64 2.71 10.50
C VAL A 156 -5.06 2.49 9.97
N PRO A 157 -5.73 3.55 9.45
CA PRO A 157 -7.01 3.41 8.77
C PRO A 157 -6.93 2.42 7.61
N THR A 158 -7.94 1.60 7.46
CA THR A 158 -8.07 0.65 6.35
C THR A 158 -9.02 1.21 5.30
N THR A 159 -8.74 0.91 4.03
CA THR A 159 -9.61 1.27 2.89
C THR A 159 -9.49 0.22 1.79
N THR A 160 -10.29 0.35 0.76
CA THR A 160 -10.23 -0.53 -0.42
C THR A 160 -9.02 -0.21 -1.29
N TYR A 161 -8.29 -1.25 -1.72
CA TYR A 161 -7.12 -1.11 -2.59
C TYR A 161 -7.44 -1.47 -4.04
N GLY A 162 -7.10 -0.57 -4.96
CA GLY A 162 -7.26 -0.78 -6.40
C GLY A 162 -6.44 -1.95 -6.93
N GLU A 163 -5.26 -2.20 -6.36
CA GLU A 163 -4.40 -3.33 -6.70
C GLU A 163 -5.10 -4.67 -6.48
N ASN A 164 -5.83 -4.84 -5.38
CA ASN A 164 -6.60 -6.06 -5.12
C ASN A 164 -7.72 -6.27 -6.13
N ILE A 165 -8.32 -5.19 -6.62
CA ILE A 165 -9.30 -5.25 -7.70
C ILE A 165 -8.65 -5.71 -9.00
N GLY A 166 -7.43 -5.24 -9.28
CA GLY A 166 -6.60 -5.71 -10.38
C GLY A 166 -6.30 -7.22 -10.29
N VAL A 167 -5.94 -7.71 -9.10
CA VAL A 167 -5.74 -9.15 -8.84
C VAL A 167 -7.01 -9.94 -9.18
N MET A 168 -8.17 -9.50 -8.72
CA MET A 168 -9.45 -10.14 -9.02
C MET A 168 -9.74 -10.18 -10.51
N ALA A 169 -9.45 -9.10 -11.24
CA ALA A 169 -9.67 -9.01 -12.68
C ALA A 169 -8.85 -10.06 -13.46
N VAL A 170 -7.60 -10.29 -13.05
CA VAL A 170 -6.69 -11.24 -13.73
C VAL A 170 -6.96 -12.67 -13.29
N THR A 171 -7.13 -12.92 -12.00
CA THR A 171 -7.34 -14.27 -11.45
C THR A 171 -8.74 -14.79 -11.66
N LYS A 172 -9.72 -13.90 -11.90
CA LYS A 172 -11.17 -14.20 -11.98
C LYS A 172 -11.71 -14.92 -10.74
N VAL A 173 -11.05 -14.75 -9.60
CA VAL A 173 -11.48 -15.30 -8.30
C VAL A 173 -12.30 -14.25 -7.56
N TYR A 174 -13.61 -14.44 -7.50
CA TYR A 174 -14.56 -13.50 -6.88
C TYR A 174 -15.18 -14.06 -5.59
N SER A 175 -14.68 -15.20 -5.11
CA SER A 175 -15.22 -15.86 -3.93
C SER A 175 -14.88 -15.10 -2.65
N VAL A 176 -15.90 -14.67 -1.92
CA VAL A 176 -15.76 -14.02 -0.60
C VAL A 176 -15.01 -14.93 0.39
N ARG A 177 -15.18 -16.26 0.29
CA ARG A 177 -14.48 -17.21 1.17
C ARG A 177 -12.98 -17.21 0.94
N VAL A 178 -12.52 -17.07 -0.31
CA VAL A 178 -11.09 -16.98 -0.65
C VAL A 178 -10.50 -15.69 -0.11
N ILE A 179 -11.21 -14.57 -0.28
CA ILE A 179 -10.78 -13.26 0.22
C ILE A 179 -10.73 -13.25 1.75
N ALA A 180 -11.76 -13.80 2.41
CA ALA A 180 -11.77 -13.94 3.87
C ALA A 180 -10.64 -14.87 4.37
N GLY A 181 -10.38 -15.97 3.66
CA GLY A 181 -9.25 -16.86 3.97
C GLY A 181 -7.90 -16.17 3.85
N ALA A 182 -7.71 -15.35 2.82
CA ALA A 182 -6.51 -14.54 2.65
C ALA A 182 -6.33 -13.52 3.79
N ALA A 183 -7.42 -12.87 4.23
CA ALA A 183 -7.40 -11.96 5.37
C ALA A 183 -7.01 -12.67 6.68
N VAL A 184 -7.58 -13.84 6.95
CA VAL A 184 -7.22 -14.65 8.12
C VAL A 184 -5.75 -15.07 8.06
N LEU A 185 -5.27 -15.51 6.89
CA LEU A 185 -3.86 -15.86 6.72
C LEU A 185 -2.94 -14.66 6.97
N SER A 186 -3.31 -13.48 6.51
CA SER A 186 -2.56 -12.23 6.76
C SER A 186 -2.49 -11.90 8.26
N ILE A 187 -3.60 -12.10 8.99
CA ILE A 187 -3.63 -11.92 10.45
C ILE A 187 -2.66 -12.93 11.12
N ILE A 188 -2.69 -14.19 10.72
CA ILE A 188 -1.77 -15.21 11.26
C ILE A 188 -0.32 -14.83 10.96
N CYS A 189 -0.01 -14.39 9.74
CA CYS A 189 1.33 -13.95 9.35
C CYS A 189 1.82 -12.73 10.16
N SER A 190 0.91 -11.87 10.62
CA SER A 190 1.28 -10.70 11.43
C SER A 190 1.86 -11.06 12.80
N PHE A 191 1.56 -12.27 13.33
CA PHE A 191 2.15 -12.77 14.57
C PHE A 191 3.52 -13.41 14.37
N VAL A 192 3.98 -13.59 13.13
CA VAL A 192 5.31 -14.10 12.84
C VAL A 192 6.34 -12.97 12.95
N GLY A 193 6.98 -12.84 14.11
CA GLY A 193 7.90 -11.73 14.41
C GLY A 193 9.06 -11.63 13.42
N LYS A 194 9.64 -12.77 12.99
CA LYS A 194 10.70 -12.77 11.97
C LYS A 194 10.24 -12.18 10.64
N LEU A 195 9.00 -12.45 10.20
CA LEU A 195 8.44 -11.89 8.98
C LEU A 195 8.24 -10.38 9.12
N SER A 196 7.69 -9.95 10.26
CA SER A 196 7.51 -8.52 10.56
C SER A 196 8.84 -7.77 10.57
N THR A 197 9.84 -8.32 11.25
CA THR A 197 11.17 -7.70 11.30
C THR A 197 11.84 -7.69 9.92
N LEU A 198 11.70 -8.76 9.13
CA LEU A 198 12.21 -8.79 7.76
C LEU A 198 11.60 -7.68 6.89
N ILE A 199 10.29 -7.42 7.01
CA ILE A 199 9.63 -6.32 6.29
C ILE A 199 10.18 -4.97 6.77
N GLN A 200 10.47 -4.81 8.06
CA GLN A 200 11.04 -3.57 8.61
C GLN A 200 12.49 -3.33 8.16
N THR A 201 13.21 -4.35 7.73
CA THR A 201 14.57 -4.18 7.16
C THR A 201 14.57 -3.67 5.72
N ILE A 202 13.39 -3.50 5.10
CA ILE A 202 13.30 -2.92 3.75
C ILE A 202 13.80 -1.47 3.79
N PRO A 203 14.89 -1.14 3.06
CA PRO A 203 15.48 0.19 3.13
C PRO A 203 14.56 1.28 2.57
N GLY A 204 14.68 2.49 3.11
CA GLY A 204 13.93 3.66 2.65
C GLY A 204 13.95 3.90 1.14
N PRO A 205 15.10 3.76 0.43
CA PRO A 205 15.17 3.89 -1.02
C PRO A 205 14.27 2.93 -1.80
N VAL A 206 14.03 1.71 -1.30
CA VAL A 206 13.10 0.75 -1.93
C VAL A 206 11.66 1.24 -1.79
N ILE A 207 11.27 1.63 -0.57
CA ILE A 207 9.94 2.19 -0.30
C ILE A 207 9.72 3.47 -1.09
N GLY A 208 10.72 4.36 -1.11
CA GLY A 208 10.68 5.61 -1.87
C GLY A 208 10.47 5.39 -3.37
N GLY A 209 11.16 4.41 -3.97
CA GLY A 209 11.01 4.07 -5.39
C GLY A 209 9.60 3.61 -5.76
N ILE A 210 8.99 2.78 -4.91
CA ILE A 210 7.61 2.30 -5.13
C ILE A 210 6.61 3.43 -4.91
N SER A 211 6.76 4.18 -3.81
CA SER A 211 5.88 5.31 -3.50
C SER A 211 5.91 6.36 -4.61
N PHE A 212 7.06 6.62 -5.20
CA PHE A 212 7.20 7.55 -6.32
C PHE A 212 6.40 7.09 -7.54
N LEU A 213 6.44 5.80 -7.88
CA LEU A 213 5.60 5.23 -8.95
C LEU A 213 4.11 5.37 -8.64
N LEU A 214 3.68 5.00 -7.42
CA LEU A 214 2.29 5.05 -7.01
C LEU A 214 1.75 6.48 -7.07
N TYR A 215 2.48 7.45 -6.55
CA TYR A 215 2.10 8.86 -6.60
C TYR A 215 2.09 9.40 -8.02
N GLY A 216 3.04 8.96 -8.87
CA GLY A 216 3.03 9.26 -10.29
C GLY A 216 1.78 8.75 -11.01
N MET A 217 1.33 7.54 -10.70
CA MET A 217 0.10 6.97 -11.25
C MET A 217 -1.15 7.73 -10.77
N ILE A 218 -1.21 8.11 -9.49
CA ILE A 218 -2.29 8.94 -8.93
C ILE A 218 -2.34 10.30 -9.64
N GLY A 219 -1.17 10.94 -9.82
CA GLY A 219 -1.06 12.21 -10.54
C GLY A 219 -1.52 12.11 -11.99
N ALA A 220 -1.07 11.08 -12.72
CA ALA A 220 -1.46 10.82 -14.09
C ALA A 220 -2.96 10.55 -14.25
N SER A 221 -3.56 9.82 -13.31
CA SER A 221 -5.01 9.57 -13.30
C SER A 221 -5.83 10.84 -13.02
N GLY A 222 -5.24 11.80 -12.28
CA GLY A 222 -5.86 13.09 -12.00
C GLY A 222 -5.83 14.07 -13.17
N ILE A 223 -4.96 13.87 -14.16
CA ILE A 223 -4.85 14.73 -15.36
C ILE A 223 -5.86 14.28 -16.44
N ARG A 224 -6.27 13.03 -16.46
CA ARG A 224 -7.31 12.49 -17.34
C ARG A 224 -8.72 12.89 -16.88
#